data_172c4fe8017a9aa53fac908716ae6739
#
_entry.id   172c4fe8017a9aa53fac908716ae6739
#
_cell.length_a   1.000
_cell.length_b   1.000
_cell.length_c   1.000
_cell.angle_alpha   90.00
_cell.angle_beta   90.00
_cell.angle_gamma   90.00
#
_symmetry.space_group_name_H-M   'P 1'
#
loop_
_entity.id
_entity.type
_entity.pdbx_description
1 polymer ?
#
loop_
_entity_poly.entity_id
_entity_poly.type
_entity_poly.pdbx_seq_one_letter_code
_entity_poly.pdbx_strand_id
1 'polypeptide(L)'
;ANGIAAGALNSSNDETENANLRRACVEGRLKLLYISPEKLLAEKDYLLRDMHISLFAIDEAHCISQWGHDFRPEYTQMGMLHQQFPQVPIVALTATADKITREDIVRQLHLVHPRTFISSFDRPNISLTVKRGFQAKEKNKAILEFINRHSGESGIIYCMSRSKTETVAQMLQKQG
;
A
#
# COMPACT_ATOMS: atom_id res chain seq x y z
N ALA A 1 18.61 -5.90 -3.22
CA ALA A 1 18.18 -4.76 -4.01
C ALA A 1 18.82 -4.85 -5.40
N ASN A 2 18.05 -4.60 -6.46
CA ASN A 2 18.45 -4.84 -7.86
C ASN A 2 19.34 -3.71 -8.43
N GLY A 3 20.01 -2.90 -7.58
CA GLY A 3 20.91 -1.81 -8.02
C GLY A 3 20.21 -0.62 -8.69
N ILE A 4 18.87 -0.52 -8.62
CA ILE A 4 18.12 0.62 -9.16
C ILE A 4 18.17 1.77 -8.15
N ALA A 5 18.57 2.97 -8.62
CA ALA A 5 18.57 4.17 -7.81
C ALA A 5 17.11 4.57 -7.48
N ALA A 6 16.72 4.38 -6.23
CA ALA A 6 15.38 4.66 -5.72
C ALA A 6 15.45 5.56 -4.48
N GLY A 7 14.42 6.35 -4.25
CA GLY A 7 14.29 7.19 -3.08
C GLY A 7 12.84 7.42 -2.67
N ALA A 8 12.62 7.80 -1.42
CA ALA A 8 11.30 8.09 -0.88
C ALA A 8 11.27 9.54 -0.35
N LEU A 9 10.43 10.36 -0.94
CA LEU A 9 10.21 11.73 -0.49
C LEU A 9 9.06 11.73 0.52
N ASN A 10 9.38 11.90 1.80
CA ASN A 10 8.41 11.81 2.89
C ASN A 10 8.72 12.80 4.02
N SER A 11 7.83 12.91 5.00
CA SER A 11 7.96 13.79 6.15
C SER A 11 8.91 13.29 7.25
N SER A 12 9.36 12.04 7.16
CA SER A 12 10.31 11.46 8.13
C SER A 12 11.75 11.77 7.77
N ASN A 13 12.02 12.15 6.51
CA ASN A 13 13.35 12.59 6.08
C ASN A 13 13.61 14.00 6.60
N ASP A 14 14.87 14.32 6.87
CA ASP A 14 15.26 15.71 7.10
C ASP A 14 15.21 16.54 5.80
N GLU A 15 15.27 17.86 5.94
CA GLU A 15 15.18 18.75 4.75
C GLU A 15 16.38 18.62 3.82
N THR A 16 17.55 18.30 4.33
CA THR A 16 18.76 18.08 3.52
C THR A 16 18.62 16.83 2.67
N GLU A 17 18.09 15.75 3.24
CA GLU A 17 17.81 14.51 2.53
C GLU A 17 16.77 14.72 1.42
N ASN A 18 15.65 15.39 1.76
CA ASN A 18 14.62 15.72 0.79
C ASN A 18 15.15 16.62 -0.34
N ALA A 19 15.99 17.62 -0.04
CA ALA A 19 16.61 18.47 -1.04
C ALA A 19 17.54 17.70 -1.99
N ASN A 20 18.34 16.77 -1.46
CA ASN A 20 19.20 15.91 -2.25
C ASN A 20 18.40 14.96 -3.16
N LEU A 21 17.28 14.41 -2.67
CA LEU A 21 16.37 13.59 -3.46
C LEU A 21 15.74 14.39 -4.61
N ARG A 22 15.23 15.60 -4.34
CA ARG A 22 14.67 16.47 -5.39
C ARG A 22 15.71 16.77 -6.48
N ARG A 23 16.94 17.12 -6.08
CA ARG A 23 18.04 17.34 -7.02
C ARG A 23 18.33 16.10 -7.85
N ALA A 24 18.42 14.93 -7.23
CA ALA A 24 18.66 13.68 -7.92
C ALA A 24 17.55 13.31 -8.92
N CYS A 25 16.30 13.69 -8.62
CA CYS A 25 15.16 13.54 -9.55
C CYS A 25 15.35 14.44 -10.79
N VAL A 26 15.59 15.73 -10.60
CA VAL A 26 15.74 16.69 -11.70
C VAL A 26 16.95 16.34 -12.59
N GLU A 27 18.06 15.91 -11.98
CA GLU A 27 19.26 15.47 -12.70
C GLU A 27 19.11 14.09 -13.36
N GLY A 28 17.98 13.40 -13.20
CA GLY A 28 17.71 12.08 -13.79
C GLY A 28 18.56 10.94 -13.21
N ARG A 29 19.24 11.17 -12.08
CA ARG A 29 20.03 10.15 -11.35
C ARG A 29 19.15 9.19 -10.57
N LEU A 30 18.00 9.64 -10.10
CA LEU A 30 16.99 8.78 -9.47
C LEU A 30 16.11 8.16 -10.55
N LYS A 31 15.91 6.83 -10.48
CA LYS A 31 15.09 6.09 -11.45
C LYS A 31 13.70 5.75 -10.92
N LEU A 32 13.54 5.73 -9.60
CA LEU A 32 12.29 5.43 -8.94
C LEU A 32 12.10 6.34 -7.73
N LEU A 33 11.03 7.13 -7.75
CA LEU A 33 10.66 8.00 -6.64
C LEU A 33 9.36 7.49 -6.00
N TYR A 34 9.42 7.18 -4.72
CA TYR A 34 8.24 6.96 -3.90
C TYR A 34 7.82 8.28 -3.24
N ILE A 35 6.55 8.63 -3.38
CA ILE A 35 5.99 9.85 -2.81
C ILE A 35 4.53 9.61 -2.41
N SER A 36 4.12 10.13 -1.26
CA SER A 36 2.70 10.06 -0.88
C SER A 36 1.86 11.05 -1.68
N PRO A 37 0.56 10.79 -1.89
CA PRO A 37 -0.33 11.71 -2.60
C PRO A 37 -0.33 13.12 -1.99
N GLU A 38 -0.36 13.24 -0.67
CA GLU A 38 -0.34 14.52 0.05
C GLU A 38 0.95 15.32 -0.25
N LYS A 39 2.08 14.63 -0.20
CA LYS A 39 3.38 15.25 -0.48
C LYS A 39 3.50 15.63 -1.95
N LEU A 40 3.02 14.78 -2.85
CA LEU A 40 2.99 15.06 -4.29
C LEU A 40 2.17 16.31 -4.58
N LEU A 41 0.96 16.44 -4.01
CA LEU A 41 0.09 17.60 -4.18
C LEU A 41 0.73 18.89 -3.67
N ALA A 42 1.47 18.82 -2.56
CA ALA A 42 2.17 19.97 -2.01
C ALA A 42 3.38 20.41 -2.86
N GLU A 43 4.00 19.49 -3.58
CA GLU A 43 5.25 19.75 -4.31
C GLU A 43 5.11 19.71 -5.84
N LYS A 44 3.95 19.38 -6.37
CA LYS A 44 3.74 19.13 -7.82
C LYS A 44 4.25 20.26 -8.73
N ASP A 45 4.03 21.51 -8.34
CA ASP A 45 4.35 22.67 -9.17
C ASP A 45 5.87 22.93 -9.28
N TYR A 46 6.63 22.44 -8.31
CA TYR A 46 8.09 22.59 -8.28
C TYR A 46 8.78 21.32 -8.75
N LEU A 47 8.33 20.15 -8.28
CA LEU A 47 9.02 18.88 -8.47
C LEU A 47 8.78 18.31 -9.87
N LEU A 48 7.51 18.19 -10.27
CA LEU A 48 7.15 17.46 -11.49
C LEU A 48 7.53 18.21 -12.77
N ARG A 49 7.54 19.55 -12.73
CA ARG A 49 7.78 20.38 -13.93
C ARG A 49 9.16 20.16 -14.55
N ASP A 50 10.16 19.97 -13.72
CA ASP A 50 11.56 19.90 -14.15
C ASP A 50 12.08 18.44 -14.26
N MET A 51 11.18 17.45 -14.08
CA MET A 51 11.52 16.02 -14.14
C MET A 51 11.14 15.41 -15.49
N HIS A 52 11.98 14.51 -15.97
CA HIS A 52 11.62 13.60 -17.07
C HIS A 52 10.92 12.36 -16.50
N ILE A 53 9.59 12.34 -16.59
CA ILE A 53 8.75 11.27 -16.02
C ILE A 53 8.34 10.33 -17.16
N SER A 54 8.58 9.03 -16.98
CA SER A 54 8.25 7.98 -17.96
C SER A 54 7.00 7.18 -17.58
N LEU A 55 6.61 7.18 -16.31
CA LEU A 55 5.46 6.42 -15.80
C LEU A 55 5.00 6.99 -14.46
N PHE A 56 3.70 7.10 -14.26
CA PHE A 56 3.09 7.24 -12.94
C PHE A 56 2.52 5.90 -12.49
N ALA A 57 2.95 5.41 -11.32
CA ALA A 57 2.41 4.23 -10.69
C ALA A 57 1.64 4.64 -9.43
N ILE A 58 0.33 4.46 -9.43
CA ILE A 58 -0.57 4.77 -8.31
C ILE A 58 -0.90 3.47 -7.60
N ASP A 59 -0.21 3.24 -6.49
CA ASP A 59 -0.45 2.08 -5.62
C ASP A 59 -1.63 2.35 -4.69
N GLU A 60 -2.26 1.28 -4.18
CA GLU A 60 -3.48 1.33 -3.37
C GLU A 60 -4.59 2.20 -4.00
N ALA A 61 -4.72 2.11 -5.32
CA ALA A 61 -5.65 2.95 -6.09
C ALA A 61 -7.12 2.82 -5.65
N HIS A 62 -7.48 1.79 -4.87
CA HIS A 62 -8.81 1.65 -4.26
C HIS A 62 -9.16 2.81 -3.31
N CYS A 63 -8.15 3.50 -2.75
CA CYS A 63 -8.34 4.69 -1.90
C CYS A 63 -9.01 5.85 -2.64
N ILE A 64 -9.11 5.81 -3.97
CA ILE A 64 -9.79 6.84 -4.78
C ILE A 64 -11.31 6.74 -4.67
N SER A 65 -11.85 5.57 -4.36
CA SER A 65 -13.29 5.32 -4.34
C SER A 65 -13.92 5.67 -3.00
N GLN A 66 -14.93 6.52 -3.02
CA GLN A 66 -15.75 6.84 -1.83
C GLN A 66 -16.53 5.62 -1.29
N TRP A 67 -16.70 4.60 -2.11
CA TRP A 67 -17.34 3.34 -1.74
C TRP A 67 -16.36 2.34 -1.13
N GLY A 68 -15.06 2.65 -1.19
CA GLY A 68 -14.01 1.84 -0.59
C GLY A 68 -13.92 2.04 0.93
N HIS A 69 -13.38 1.06 1.62
CA HIS A 69 -13.20 1.07 3.07
C HIS A 69 -12.05 1.97 3.55
N ASP A 70 -11.24 2.49 2.63
CA ASP A 70 -10.04 3.31 2.93
C ASP A 70 -9.96 4.53 1.99
N PHE A 71 -11.08 5.25 1.87
CA PHE A 71 -11.15 6.45 1.02
C PHE A 71 -10.20 7.54 1.52
N ARG A 72 -9.42 8.10 0.58
CA ARG A 72 -8.50 9.20 0.84
C ARG A 72 -8.71 10.31 -0.21
N PRO A 73 -9.15 11.52 0.21
CA PRO A 73 -9.48 12.61 -0.72
C PRO A 73 -8.33 13.01 -1.65
N GLU A 74 -7.09 12.87 -1.19
CA GLU A 74 -5.90 13.20 -1.97
C GLU A 74 -5.77 12.33 -3.23
N TYR A 75 -6.21 11.06 -3.16
CA TYR A 75 -6.19 10.17 -4.31
C TYR A 75 -7.10 10.64 -5.44
N THR A 76 -8.23 11.29 -5.15
CA THR A 76 -9.13 11.82 -6.20
C THR A 76 -8.48 12.93 -7.00
N GLN A 77 -7.52 13.65 -6.41
CA GLN A 77 -6.79 14.71 -7.09
C GLN A 77 -5.70 14.19 -8.04
N MET A 78 -5.36 12.89 -7.97
CA MET A 78 -4.35 12.29 -8.86
C MET A 78 -4.78 12.30 -10.34
N GLY A 79 -6.05 12.50 -10.65
CA GLY A 79 -6.53 12.71 -12.02
C GLY A 79 -5.86 13.89 -12.74
N MET A 80 -5.33 14.87 -12.00
CA MET A 80 -4.53 15.96 -12.56
C MET A 80 -3.28 15.49 -13.30
N LEU A 81 -2.72 14.35 -12.92
CA LEU A 81 -1.51 13.81 -13.55
C LEU A 81 -1.74 13.54 -15.04
N HIS A 82 -2.91 12.98 -15.39
CA HIS A 82 -3.26 12.77 -16.79
C HIS A 82 -3.46 14.09 -17.56
N GLN A 83 -4.00 15.12 -16.89
CA GLN A 83 -4.22 16.42 -17.49
C GLN A 83 -2.91 17.20 -17.72
N GLN A 84 -2.01 17.15 -16.75
CA GLN A 84 -0.71 17.86 -16.80
C GLN A 84 0.34 17.13 -17.65
N PHE A 85 0.28 15.80 -17.69
CA PHE A 85 1.22 14.94 -18.37
C PHE A 85 0.51 13.94 -19.31
N PRO A 86 -0.20 14.40 -20.34
CA PRO A 86 -1.05 13.55 -21.18
C PRO A 86 -0.28 12.47 -21.96
N GLN A 87 1.03 12.63 -22.12
CA GLN A 87 1.90 11.66 -22.81
C GLN A 87 2.52 10.62 -21.87
N VAL A 88 2.39 10.81 -20.55
CA VAL A 88 2.97 9.88 -19.58
C VAL A 88 1.93 8.84 -19.19
N PRO A 89 2.20 7.54 -19.39
CA PRO A 89 1.27 6.50 -19.03
C PRO A 89 1.07 6.44 -17.50
N ILE A 90 -0.16 6.05 -17.11
CA ILE A 90 -0.52 5.83 -15.71
C ILE A 90 -0.85 4.36 -15.52
N VAL A 91 -0.29 3.73 -14.49
CA VAL A 91 -0.71 2.42 -14.00
C VAL A 91 -1.32 2.57 -12.61
N ALA A 92 -2.52 2.04 -12.42
CA ALA A 92 -3.20 1.97 -11.13
C ALA A 92 -3.15 0.53 -10.61
N LEU A 93 -2.68 0.36 -9.40
CA LEU A 93 -2.47 -0.93 -8.75
C LEU A 93 -3.31 -1.00 -7.48
N THR A 94 -3.93 -2.14 -7.25
CA THR A 94 -4.63 -2.41 -5.99
C THR A 94 -4.79 -3.90 -5.77
N ALA A 95 -4.72 -4.35 -4.52
CA ALA A 95 -5.01 -5.72 -4.14
C ALA A 95 -6.52 -5.97 -3.94
N THR A 96 -7.31 -4.91 -3.70
CA THR A 96 -8.71 -5.01 -3.28
C THR A 96 -9.58 -4.03 -4.06
N ALA A 97 -10.13 -4.45 -5.19
CA ALA A 97 -11.06 -3.63 -5.93
C ALA A 97 -12.18 -4.48 -6.52
N ASP A 98 -13.41 -4.25 -6.08
CA ASP A 98 -14.60 -4.76 -6.72
C ASP A 98 -14.87 -4.03 -8.06
N LYS A 99 -15.94 -4.39 -8.74
CA LYS A 99 -16.27 -3.79 -10.04
C LYS A 99 -16.50 -2.28 -9.93
N ILE A 100 -17.22 -1.83 -8.91
CA ILE A 100 -17.56 -0.41 -8.69
C ILE A 100 -16.30 0.40 -8.42
N THR A 101 -15.44 -0.08 -7.55
CA THR A 101 -14.14 0.54 -7.25
C THR A 101 -13.25 0.65 -8.49
N ARG A 102 -13.21 -0.38 -9.34
CA ARG A 102 -12.44 -0.32 -10.60
C ARG A 102 -12.98 0.74 -11.57
N GLU A 103 -14.30 0.85 -11.70
CA GLU A 103 -14.95 1.90 -12.53
C GLU A 103 -14.64 3.29 -11.97
N ASP A 104 -14.65 3.48 -10.67
CA ASP A 104 -14.25 4.72 -10.01
C ASP A 104 -12.79 5.08 -10.26
N ILE A 105 -11.87 4.13 -10.15
CA ILE A 105 -10.45 4.33 -10.46
C ILE A 105 -10.28 4.86 -11.89
N VAL A 106 -10.89 4.21 -12.85
CA VAL A 106 -10.82 4.62 -14.27
C VAL A 106 -11.36 6.03 -14.47
N ARG A 107 -12.52 6.34 -13.87
CA ARG A 107 -13.18 7.64 -13.99
C ARG A 107 -12.38 8.76 -13.32
N GLN A 108 -11.94 8.57 -12.08
CA GLN A 108 -11.28 9.60 -11.30
C GLN A 108 -9.85 9.89 -11.77
N LEU A 109 -9.15 8.89 -12.30
CA LEU A 109 -7.84 9.06 -12.90
C LEU A 109 -7.90 9.47 -14.37
N HIS A 110 -9.10 9.66 -14.93
CA HIS A 110 -9.32 10.02 -16.33
C HIS A 110 -8.62 9.07 -17.33
N LEU A 111 -8.57 7.78 -17.02
CA LEU A 111 -7.91 6.79 -17.87
C LEU A 111 -8.72 6.54 -19.14
N VAL A 112 -8.09 6.76 -20.30
CA VAL A 112 -8.72 6.56 -21.60
C VAL A 112 -8.38 5.17 -22.14
N HIS A 113 -9.41 4.35 -22.36
CA HIS A 113 -9.29 2.97 -22.86
C HIS A 113 -8.24 2.13 -22.11
N PRO A 114 -8.27 2.07 -20.75
CA PRO A 114 -7.26 1.35 -19.99
C PRO A 114 -7.35 -0.15 -20.25
N ARG A 115 -6.19 -0.81 -20.26
CA ARG A 115 -6.14 -2.26 -20.17
C ARG A 115 -6.29 -2.68 -18.70
N THR A 116 -7.23 -3.57 -18.44
CA THR A 116 -7.48 -4.09 -17.08
C THR A 116 -6.98 -5.52 -16.96
N PHE A 117 -6.15 -5.76 -15.94
CA PHE A 117 -5.63 -7.08 -15.59
C PHE A 117 -6.17 -7.46 -14.23
N ILE A 118 -6.85 -8.60 -14.14
CA ILE A 118 -7.45 -9.09 -12.90
C ILE A 118 -6.91 -10.48 -12.64
N SER A 119 -6.25 -10.64 -11.48
CA SER A 119 -5.89 -11.96 -10.95
C SER A 119 -6.96 -12.45 -9.98
N SER A 120 -7.09 -13.76 -9.85
CA SER A 120 -7.94 -14.37 -8.84
C SER A 120 -7.46 -13.99 -7.43
N PHE A 121 -8.41 -13.75 -6.52
CA PHE A 121 -8.13 -13.64 -5.08
C PHE A 121 -7.90 -15.01 -4.43
N ASP A 122 -8.22 -16.09 -5.15
CA ASP A 122 -8.00 -17.44 -4.65
C ASP A 122 -6.51 -17.72 -4.53
N ARG A 123 -6.12 -18.16 -3.35
CA ARG A 123 -4.76 -18.57 -3.03
C ARG A 123 -4.77 -20.05 -2.64
N PRO A 124 -4.63 -20.96 -3.58
CA PRO A 124 -4.75 -22.39 -3.32
C PRO A 124 -3.74 -22.93 -2.31
N ASN A 125 -2.66 -22.18 -2.06
CA ASN A 125 -1.65 -22.49 -1.04
C ASN A 125 -2.02 -22.01 0.37
N ILE A 126 -3.16 -21.31 0.56
CA ILE A 126 -3.62 -20.80 1.86
C ILE A 126 -4.90 -21.52 2.27
N SER A 127 -4.87 -22.20 3.40
CA SER A 127 -6.05 -22.82 4.01
C SER A 127 -6.69 -21.85 5.00
N LEU A 128 -7.99 -21.58 4.84
CA LEU A 128 -8.77 -20.71 5.72
C LEU A 128 -9.66 -21.56 6.62
N THR A 129 -9.52 -21.39 7.94
CA THR A 129 -10.35 -22.07 8.94
C THR A 129 -11.00 -21.06 9.88
N VAL A 130 -12.31 -21.10 10.01
CA VAL A 130 -13.07 -20.25 10.95
C VAL A 130 -13.57 -21.08 12.12
N LYS A 131 -13.17 -20.70 13.33
CA LYS A 131 -13.66 -21.31 14.58
C LYS A 131 -14.54 -20.30 15.31
N ARG A 132 -15.81 -20.65 15.57
CA ARG A 132 -16.82 -19.78 16.19
C ARG A 132 -17.09 -20.21 17.63
N GLY A 133 -17.65 -19.28 18.42
CA GLY A 133 -18.15 -19.57 19.78
C GLY A 133 -17.09 -19.66 20.87
N PHE A 134 -15.82 -19.41 20.59
CA PHE A 134 -14.74 -19.52 21.57
C PHE A 134 -14.74 -18.35 22.56
N GLN A 135 -14.73 -18.66 23.83
CA GLN A 135 -14.43 -17.72 24.91
C GLN A 135 -12.92 -17.44 24.97
N ALA A 136 -12.51 -16.43 25.75
CA ALA A 136 -11.11 -15.99 25.80
C ALA A 136 -10.12 -17.11 26.16
N LYS A 137 -10.49 -17.97 27.12
CA LYS A 137 -9.67 -19.11 27.57
C LYS A 137 -9.49 -20.16 26.47
N GLU A 138 -10.57 -20.44 25.74
CA GLU A 138 -10.57 -21.41 24.63
C GLU A 138 -9.79 -20.88 23.43
N LYS A 139 -9.87 -19.57 23.15
CA LYS A 139 -9.05 -18.92 22.12
C LYS A 139 -7.56 -19.07 22.41
N ASN A 140 -7.15 -18.79 23.65
CA ASN A 140 -5.75 -18.91 24.03
C ASN A 140 -5.25 -20.35 23.90
N LYS A 141 -6.06 -21.33 24.32
CA LYS A 141 -5.76 -22.76 24.16
C LYS A 141 -5.59 -23.13 22.69
N ALA A 142 -6.52 -22.69 21.84
CA ALA A 142 -6.47 -22.97 20.39
C ALA A 142 -5.24 -22.34 19.71
N ILE A 143 -4.81 -21.15 20.15
CA ILE A 143 -3.57 -20.51 19.67
C ILE A 143 -2.36 -21.37 20.03
N LEU A 144 -2.24 -21.79 21.28
CA LEU A 144 -1.13 -22.63 21.74
C LEU A 144 -1.09 -23.98 21.01
N GLU A 145 -2.23 -24.64 20.86
CA GLU A 145 -2.33 -25.89 20.11
C GLU A 145 -1.94 -25.73 18.65
N PHE A 146 -2.26 -24.60 18.03
CA PHE A 146 -1.86 -24.30 16.66
C PHE A 146 -0.35 -24.11 16.55
N ILE A 147 0.24 -23.29 17.43
CA ILE A 147 1.70 -23.04 17.48
C ILE A 147 2.46 -24.35 17.71
N ASN A 148 2.03 -25.18 18.65
CA ASN A 148 2.68 -26.46 18.95
C ASN A 148 2.67 -27.42 17.74
N ARG A 149 1.64 -27.37 16.90
CA ARG A 149 1.58 -28.19 15.68
C ARG A 149 2.49 -27.68 14.56
N HIS A 150 2.86 -26.39 14.62
CA HIS A 150 3.72 -25.71 13.65
C HIS A 150 5.07 -25.29 14.29
N SER A 151 5.59 -26.16 15.17
CA SER A 151 6.86 -25.91 15.86
C SER A 151 8.00 -25.68 14.86
N GLY A 152 8.76 -24.62 15.05
CA GLY A 152 9.86 -24.23 14.17
C GLY A 152 9.43 -23.39 12.93
N GLU A 153 8.13 -23.16 12.74
CA GLU A 153 7.62 -22.28 11.68
C GLU A 153 7.38 -20.86 12.20
N SER A 154 7.38 -19.89 11.30
CA SER A 154 7.03 -18.50 11.63
C SER A 154 5.54 -18.25 11.47
N GLY A 155 4.93 -17.46 12.36
CA GLY A 155 3.51 -17.12 12.33
C GLY A 155 3.25 -15.68 12.74
N ILE A 156 2.05 -15.16 12.38
CA ILE A 156 1.57 -13.84 12.78
C ILE A 156 0.22 -13.98 13.47
N ILE A 157 0.03 -13.36 14.63
CA ILE A 157 -1.22 -13.31 15.36
C ILE A 157 -1.75 -11.88 15.35
N TYR A 158 -2.85 -11.65 14.65
CA TYR A 158 -3.56 -10.37 14.65
C TYR A 158 -4.53 -10.28 15.82
N CYS A 159 -4.50 -9.16 16.54
CA CYS A 159 -5.39 -8.87 17.67
C CYS A 159 -6.20 -7.60 17.41
N MET A 160 -7.37 -7.50 18.05
CA MET A 160 -8.30 -6.36 17.90
C MET A 160 -7.77 -5.05 18.51
N SER A 161 -6.75 -5.08 19.39
CA SER A 161 -6.19 -3.89 20.02
C SER A 161 -4.74 -4.11 20.46
N ARG A 162 -3.99 -3.02 20.65
CA ARG A 162 -2.61 -3.05 21.15
C ARG A 162 -2.51 -3.78 22.50
N SER A 163 -3.39 -3.44 23.46
CA SER A 163 -3.44 -4.10 24.76
C SER A 163 -3.65 -5.62 24.66
N LYS A 164 -4.50 -6.05 23.70
CA LYS A 164 -4.71 -7.48 23.46
C LYS A 164 -3.49 -8.15 22.87
N THR A 165 -2.78 -7.47 21.99
CA THR A 165 -1.51 -7.97 21.43
C THR A 165 -0.48 -8.21 22.52
N GLU A 166 -0.31 -7.23 23.43
CA GLU A 166 0.60 -7.35 24.57
C GLU A 166 0.22 -8.52 25.50
N THR A 167 -1.09 -8.66 25.80
CA THR A 167 -1.61 -9.75 26.63
C THR A 167 -1.28 -11.12 26.01
N VAL A 168 -1.50 -11.28 24.71
CA VAL A 168 -1.22 -12.54 24.00
C VAL A 168 0.28 -12.79 23.93
N ALA A 169 1.10 -11.77 23.67
CA ALA A 169 2.55 -11.89 23.65
C ALA A 169 3.10 -12.37 25.00
N GLN A 170 2.65 -11.74 26.11
CA GLN A 170 3.03 -12.16 27.46
C GLN A 170 2.60 -13.60 27.80
N MET A 171 1.42 -14.00 27.34
CA MET A 171 0.91 -15.37 27.51
C MET A 171 1.82 -16.36 26.78
N LEU A 172 2.23 -16.07 25.56
CA LEU A 172 3.12 -16.93 24.76
C LEU A 172 4.52 -17.01 25.37
N GLN A 173 5.10 -15.90 25.82
CA GLN A 173 6.41 -15.87 26.48
C GLN A 173 6.48 -16.73 27.75
N LYS A 174 5.37 -16.91 28.45
CA LYS A 174 5.29 -17.77 29.64
C LYS A 174 5.23 -19.27 29.32
N GLN A 175 4.99 -19.61 28.09
CA GLN A 175 4.86 -21.00 27.65
C GLN A 175 6.11 -21.52 26.91
N GLY A 176 7.13 -20.69 26.75
CA GLY A 176 8.37 -20.95 26.00
C GLY A 176 8.31 -20.28 24.66
#